data_aff68d4d3d5a59ffcb6b592f36c11bc8
#
_entry.id   aff68d4d3d5a59ffcb6b592f36c11bc8
#
_cell.length_a   1.000
_cell.length_b   1.000
_cell.length_c   1.000
_cell.angle_alpha   90.00
_cell.angle_beta   90.00
_cell.angle_gamma   90.00
#
_symmetry.space_group_name_H-M   'P 1'
#
loop_
_entity.id
_entity.type
_entity.pdbx_description
1 polymer ?
#
loop_
_entity_poly.entity_id
_entity_poly.type
_entity_poly.pdbx_seq_one_letter_code
_entity_poly.pdbx_strand_id
1 'polypeptide(L)'
;MKVHEVLMRAVNRELSWIQAADILGCTPRSLRRWKLRYQKFGMEGLVDGRTRGHRSPRWVKPKDVEPLLRLYRERYAGFNVRHFCSIARREHNLVWSYSFVRQALQRAGLVKKRRPRGRHHLRRPPRPCFGEMLHLDGSHHPWLALRPAQRQCLIAVVDDATRRLLYAQLSERETTEGVLAALYAVFTRHGLPQALYTDRASWAACTRGSDGHPRPERPTQVQRALERLGVEHILAYSPQARGRGERVNRTLQGRLVNELRLAGIRTIARANRYIEERFLDPYNAELAQEPADPALAFVTAGGASLDQILCHEEARQVAKDNTVVLGGVRLQITKQAGRATCAGLVVVVRRHLDGTHSVWRGPQ
;
A
#
# COMPACT_ATOMS: atom_id res chain seq x y z
N MET A 1 -36.61 22.36 -34.73
CA MET A 1 -37.08 22.84 -36.05
C MET A 1 -36.83 21.80 -37.14
N LYS A 2 -35.63 21.32 -37.39
CA LYS A 2 -35.35 20.35 -38.47
C LYS A 2 -36.25 19.11 -38.54
N VAL A 3 -36.59 18.48 -37.44
CA VAL A 3 -37.41 17.23 -37.42
C VAL A 3 -38.84 17.48 -37.87
N HIS A 4 -39.47 18.54 -37.40
CA HIS A 4 -40.83 18.90 -37.77
C HIS A 4 -40.95 19.24 -39.26
N GLU A 5 -40.03 20.07 -39.77
CA GLU A 5 -40.02 20.50 -41.16
C GLU A 5 -39.88 19.30 -42.12
N VAL A 6 -38.92 18.42 -41.90
CA VAL A 6 -38.70 17.22 -42.72
C VAL A 6 -39.91 16.26 -42.62
N LEU A 7 -40.50 16.13 -41.42
CA LEU A 7 -41.67 15.32 -41.21
C LEU A 7 -42.88 15.84 -42.01
N MET A 8 -43.11 17.17 -42.02
CA MET A 8 -44.19 17.78 -42.76
C MET A 8 -44.03 17.63 -44.28
N ARG A 9 -42.80 17.77 -44.79
CA ARG A 9 -42.49 17.53 -46.22
C ARG A 9 -42.76 16.07 -46.63
N ALA A 10 -42.49 15.11 -45.73
CA ALA A 10 -42.80 13.70 -45.96
C ALA A 10 -44.33 13.44 -45.89
N VAL A 11 -45.05 14.13 -45.02
CA VAL A 11 -46.51 14.05 -44.91
C VAL A 11 -47.18 14.64 -46.19
N ASN A 12 -46.64 15.76 -46.69
CA ASN A 12 -47.11 16.45 -47.91
C ASN A 12 -46.67 15.75 -49.22
N ARG A 13 -45.99 14.61 -49.14
CA ARG A 13 -45.46 13.83 -50.28
C ARG A 13 -44.39 14.55 -51.10
N GLU A 14 -43.76 15.61 -50.56
CA GLU A 14 -42.62 16.29 -51.16
C GLU A 14 -41.33 15.49 -51.03
N LEU A 15 -41.24 14.63 -49.99
CA LEU A 15 -40.19 13.67 -49.76
C LEU A 15 -40.76 12.28 -49.57
N SER A 16 -40.07 11.26 -50.06
CA SER A 16 -40.39 9.88 -49.66
C SER A 16 -40.02 9.62 -48.20
N TRP A 17 -40.69 8.65 -47.58
CA TRP A 17 -40.39 8.26 -46.20
C TRP A 17 -38.95 7.79 -46.00
N ILE A 18 -38.34 7.24 -47.08
CA ILE A 18 -36.93 6.79 -47.06
C ILE A 18 -36.01 8.02 -47.06
N GLN A 19 -36.21 8.95 -48.00
CA GLN A 19 -35.40 10.19 -48.07
C GLN A 19 -35.49 11.03 -46.80
N ALA A 20 -36.69 11.17 -46.23
CA ALA A 20 -36.89 11.91 -45.00
C ALA A 20 -36.21 11.21 -43.82
N ALA A 21 -36.16 9.87 -43.78
CA ALA A 21 -35.47 9.10 -42.80
C ALA A 21 -33.94 9.27 -42.88
N ASP A 22 -33.40 9.26 -44.09
CA ASP A 22 -31.97 9.50 -44.37
C ASP A 22 -31.53 10.91 -43.92
N ILE A 23 -32.33 11.94 -44.25
CA ILE A 23 -32.07 13.34 -43.84
C ILE A 23 -32.00 13.47 -42.31
N LEU A 24 -32.84 12.71 -41.57
CA LEU A 24 -32.92 12.78 -40.12
C LEU A 24 -32.06 11.74 -39.41
N GLY A 25 -31.35 10.87 -40.13
CA GLY A 25 -30.52 9.81 -39.57
C GLY A 25 -31.36 8.79 -38.76
N CYS A 26 -32.58 8.46 -39.19
CA CYS A 26 -33.46 7.54 -38.48
C CYS A 26 -34.10 6.52 -39.46
N THR A 27 -34.87 5.57 -38.92
CA THR A 27 -35.58 4.60 -39.77
C THR A 27 -36.92 5.14 -40.25
N PRO A 28 -37.45 4.74 -41.45
CA PRO A 28 -38.78 5.10 -41.90
C PRO A 28 -39.88 4.72 -40.91
N ARG A 29 -39.68 3.64 -40.15
CA ARG A 29 -40.60 3.22 -39.07
C ARG A 29 -40.63 4.25 -37.92
N SER A 30 -39.49 4.80 -37.55
CA SER A 30 -39.37 5.84 -36.51
C SER A 30 -40.14 7.11 -36.96
N LEU A 31 -39.96 7.51 -38.20
CA LEU A 31 -40.63 8.67 -38.77
C LEU A 31 -42.18 8.52 -38.79
N ARG A 32 -42.69 7.35 -39.18
CA ARG A 32 -44.14 7.06 -39.12
C ARG A 32 -44.66 7.13 -37.69
N ARG A 33 -43.90 6.65 -36.70
CA ARG A 33 -44.23 6.79 -35.26
C ARG A 33 -44.25 8.26 -34.84
N TRP A 34 -43.29 9.07 -35.31
CA TRP A 34 -43.29 10.52 -35.05
C TRP A 34 -44.48 11.23 -35.67
N LYS A 35 -44.89 10.85 -36.87
CA LYS A 35 -46.15 11.34 -37.48
C LYS A 35 -47.33 11.11 -36.54
N LEU A 36 -47.53 9.87 -36.07
CA LEU A 36 -48.66 9.55 -35.19
C LEU A 36 -48.60 10.34 -33.88
N ARG A 37 -47.40 10.50 -33.32
CA ARG A 37 -47.21 11.31 -32.11
C ARG A 37 -47.47 12.79 -32.36
N TYR A 38 -47.05 13.32 -33.50
CA TYR A 38 -47.32 14.69 -33.89
C TYR A 38 -48.81 14.92 -34.08
N GLN A 39 -49.50 14.02 -34.76
CA GLN A 39 -50.97 14.10 -34.96
C GLN A 39 -51.73 14.09 -33.63
N LYS A 40 -51.23 13.35 -32.63
CA LYS A 40 -51.90 13.23 -31.33
C LYS A 40 -51.55 14.34 -30.34
N PHE A 41 -50.34 14.84 -30.37
CA PHE A 41 -49.80 15.73 -29.32
C PHE A 41 -49.16 17.01 -29.88
N GLY A 42 -49.30 17.28 -31.20
CA GLY A 42 -48.66 18.44 -31.83
C GLY A 42 -47.13 18.41 -31.73
N MET A 43 -46.56 19.59 -31.66
CA MET A 43 -45.07 19.78 -31.50
C MET A 43 -44.49 19.07 -30.27
N GLU A 44 -45.25 18.99 -29.20
CA GLU A 44 -44.84 18.28 -28.01
C GLU A 44 -44.62 16.78 -28.22
N GLY A 45 -45.36 16.17 -29.20
CA GLY A 45 -45.19 14.79 -29.58
C GLY A 45 -43.82 14.48 -30.23
N LEU A 46 -43.14 15.49 -30.78
CA LEU A 46 -41.83 15.37 -31.42
C LEU A 46 -40.67 15.56 -30.44
N VAL A 47 -40.95 16.08 -29.24
CA VAL A 47 -39.91 16.21 -28.20
C VAL A 47 -39.57 14.82 -27.68
N ASP A 48 -38.27 14.50 -27.64
CA ASP A 48 -37.82 13.22 -27.09
C ASP A 48 -38.19 13.13 -25.59
N GLY A 49 -39.09 12.22 -25.25
CA GLY A 49 -39.54 12.00 -23.88
C GLY A 49 -38.43 11.58 -22.91
N ARG A 50 -37.27 11.12 -23.43
CA ARG A 50 -36.11 10.81 -22.62
C ARG A 50 -35.47 12.09 -22.05
N THR A 51 -35.65 13.25 -22.70
CA THR A 51 -35.18 14.56 -22.21
C THR A 51 -36.14 15.18 -21.20
N ARG A 52 -37.38 14.70 -21.12
CA ARG A 52 -38.36 15.14 -20.10
C ARG A 52 -38.08 14.49 -18.76
N GLY A 53 -36.91 14.78 -18.19
CA GLY A 53 -36.58 14.70 -16.78
C GLY A 53 -37.28 13.62 -15.92
N HIS A 54 -37.47 12.39 -16.41
CA HIS A 54 -37.86 11.30 -15.55
C HIS A 54 -36.69 11.06 -14.58
N ARG A 55 -36.83 11.56 -13.37
CA ARG A 55 -35.87 11.30 -12.30
C ARG A 55 -35.80 9.79 -12.08
N SER A 56 -34.61 9.23 -12.14
CA SER A 56 -34.38 7.83 -11.81
C SER A 56 -35.06 7.52 -10.46
N PRO A 57 -35.68 6.34 -10.26
CA PRO A 57 -36.16 5.91 -8.94
C PRO A 57 -35.05 5.96 -7.86
N ARG A 58 -33.81 5.92 -8.31
CA ARG A 58 -32.60 6.03 -7.42
C ARG A 58 -32.13 7.48 -7.26
N TRP A 59 -32.89 8.48 -7.72
CA TRP A 59 -32.51 9.87 -7.56
C TRP A 59 -32.59 10.30 -6.10
N VAL A 60 -31.49 10.85 -5.59
CA VAL A 60 -31.38 11.36 -4.22
C VAL A 60 -31.56 12.87 -4.25
N LYS A 61 -32.36 13.40 -3.37
CA LYS A 61 -32.58 14.86 -3.25
C LYS A 61 -31.29 15.57 -2.87
N PRO A 62 -30.98 16.76 -3.41
CA PRO A 62 -29.78 17.52 -3.06
C PRO A 62 -29.61 17.71 -1.54
N LYS A 63 -30.69 17.97 -0.82
CA LYS A 63 -30.70 18.15 0.64
C LYS A 63 -30.19 16.92 1.40
N ASP A 64 -30.41 15.71 0.85
CA ASP A 64 -29.98 14.46 1.50
C ASP A 64 -28.49 14.17 1.19
N VAL A 65 -27.92 14.81 0.16
CA VAL A 65 -26.49 14.68 -0.20
C VAL A 65 -25.62 15.69 0.57
N GLU A 66 -26.16 16.85 0.95
CA GLU A 66 -25.39 17.92 1.60
C GLU A 66 -24.71 17.49 2.91
N PRO A 67 -25.32 16.69 3.79
CA PRO A 67 -24.63 16.18 4.98
C PRO A 67 -23.36 15.37 4.65
N LEU A 68 -23.39 14.56 3.57
CA LEU A 68 -22.23 13.80 3.08
C LEU A 68 -21.13 14.75 2.60
N LEU A 69 -21.49 15.76 1.80
CA LEU A 69 -20.53 16.74 1.26
C LEU A 69 -19.88 17.55 2.38
N ARG A 70 -20.68 17.97 3.36
CA ARG A 70 -20.22 18.70 4.55
C ARG A 70 -19.28 17.84 5.37
N LEU A 71 -19.65 16.58 5.68
CA LEU A 71 -18.81 15.64 6.40
C LEU A 71 -17.45 15.45 5.72
N TYR A 72 -17.45 15.29 4.39
CA TYR A 72 -16.18 15.15 3.64
C TYR A 72 -15.35 16.43 3.72
N ARG A 73 -15.96 17.60 3.51
CA ARG A 73 -15.27 18.89 3.48
C ARG A 73 -14.65 19.25 4.82
N GLU A 74 -15.38 19.07 5.89
CA GLU A 74 -14.97 19.50 7.23
C GLU A 74 -14.00 18.52 7.90
N ARG A 75 -14.22 17.22 7.74
CA ARG A 75 -13.47 16.21 8.49
C ARG A 75 -12.54 15.35 7.61
N TYR A 76 -12.98 15.00 6.43
CA TYR A 76 -12.28 14.04 5.57
C TYR A 76 -11.65 14.65 4.30
N ALA A 77 -11.40 15.95 4.29
CA ALA A 77 -10.71 16.60 3.18
C ALA A 77 -9.35 15.94 2.91
N GLY A 78 -9.07 15.64 1.64
CA GLY A 78 -7.85 14.96 1.20
C GLY A 78 -7.90 13.42 1.23
N PHE A 79 -8.93 12.82 1.78
CA PHE A 79 -9.10 11.36 1.71
C PHE A 79 -9.44 10.92 0.28
N ASN A 80 -8.90 9.78 -0.15
CA ASN A 80 -9.43 9.14 -1.35
C ASN A 80 -10.84 8.60 -1.08
N VAL A 81 -11.68 8.60 -2.13
CA VAL A 81 -13.11 8.27 -1.99
C VAL A 81 -13.35 6.88 -1.39
N ARG A 82 -12.51 5.87 -1.74
CA ARG A 82 -12.67 4.52 -1.22
C ARG A 82 -12.41 4.47 0.29
N HIS A 83 -11.34 5.11 0.73
CA HIS A 83 -10.99 5.21 2.14
C HIS A 83 -12.05 5.98 2.93
N PHE A 84 -12.51 7.11 2.40
CA PHE A 84 -13.64 7.85 2.99
C PHE A 84 -14.88 6.97 3.14
N CYS A 85 -15.29 6.25 2.09
CA CYS A 85 -16.45 5.35 2.18
C CYS A 85 -16.27 4.25 3.23
N SER A 86 -15.05 3.70 3.38
CA SER A 86 -14.76 2.67 4.39
C SER A 86 -14.95 3.21 5.80
N ILE A 87 -14.32 4.34 6.11
CA ILE A 87 -14.44 4.98 7.43
C ILE A 87 -15.88 5.47 7.67
N ALA A 88 -16.51 6.10 6.68
CA ALA A 88 -17.85 6.64 6.83
C ALA A 88 -18.91 5.55 7.06
N ARG A 89 -18.72 4.34 6.53
CA ARG A 89 -19.58 3.19 6.87
C ARG A 89 -19.37 2.74 8.31
N ARG A 90 -18.14 2.70 8.77
CA ARG A 90 -17.80 2.25 10.12
C ARG A 90 -18.21 3.26 11.20
N GLU A 91 -18.01 4.57 10.94
CA GLU A 91 -18.15 5.62 11.96
C GLU A 91 -19.42 6.48 11.82
N HIS A 92 -20.00 6.53 10.62
CA HIS A 92 -21.13 7.41 10.30
C HIS A 92 -22.31 6.67 9.64
N ASN A 93 -22.32 5.35 9.67
CA ASN A 93 -23.40 4.52 9.10
C ASN A 93 -23.75 4.87 7.63
N LEU A 94 -22.73 5.16 6.79
CA LEU A 94 -22.92 5.53 5.41
C LEU A 94 -23.58 4.37 4.62
N VAL A 95 -24.79 4.60 4.12
CA VAL A 95 -25.57 3.60 3.37
C VAL A 95 -25.34 3.67 1.85
N TRP A 96 -24.77 4.75 1.34
CA TRP A 96 -24.65 4.95 -0.11
C TRP A 96 -23.49 4.16 -0.73
N SER A 97 -23.71 3.77 -2.00
CA SER A 97 -22.69 3.05 -2.76
C SER A 97 -21.46 3.93 -3.05
N TYR A 98 -20.30 3.29 -3.22
CA TYR A 98 -19.07 3.97 -3.64
C TYR A 98 -19.25 4.83 -4.90
N SER A 99 -19.98 4.30 -5.90
CA SER A 99 -20.21 5.01 -7.16
C SER A 99 -21.00 6.28 -6.97
N PHE A 100 -22.03 6.24 -6.12
CA PHE A 100 -22.83 7.42 -5.78
C PHE A 100 -21.99 8.47 -5.05
N VAL A 101 -21.28 8.07 -3.98
CA VAL A 101 -20.41 8.97 -3.21
C VAL A 101 -19.35 9.62 -4.11
N ARG A 102 -18.69 8.82 -4.95
CA ARG A 102 -17.70 9.34 -5.90
C ARG A 102 -18.27 10.39 -6.82
N GLN A 103 -19.45 10.14 -7.40
CA GLN A 103 -20.11 11.09 -8.30
C GLN A 103 -20.53 12.37 -7.56
N ALA A 104 -21.08 12.24 -6.37
CA ALA A 104 -21.47 13.38 -5.54
C ALA A 104 -20.28 14.29 -5.22
N LEU A 105 -19.17 13.71 -4.73
CA LEU A 105 -17.95 14.46 -4.42
C LEU A 105 -17.28 15.07 -5.68
N GLN A 106 -17.34 14.39 -6.83
CA GLN A 106 -16.82 14.92 -8.10
C GLN A 106 -17.69 16.07 -8.63
N ARG A 107 -19.01 15.98 -8.55
CA ARG A 107 -19.94 17.06 -8.94
C ARG A 107 -19.76 18.30 -8.07
N ALA A 108 -19.50 18.11 -6.78
CA ALA A 108 -19.22 19.19 -5.84
C ALA A 108 -17.78 19.75 -5.96
N GLY A 109 -16.95 19.26 -6.89
CA GLY A 109 -15.58 19.72 -7.08
C GLY A 109 -14.60 19.32 -5.95
N LEU A 110 -15.04 18.49 -4.98
CA LEU A 110 -14.23 18.09 -3.82
C LEU A 110 -13.19 17.01 -4.17
N VAL A 111 -13.41 16.25 -5.26
CA VAL A 111 -12.48 15.22 -5.72
C VAL A 111 -12.33 15.29 -7.24
N LYS A 112 -11.09 15.30 -7.70
CA LYS A 112 -10.78 15.35 -9.14
C LYS A 112 -11.13 14.04 -9.84
N LYS A 113 -11.67 14.13 -11.06
CA LYS A 113 -11.87 12.97 -11.93
C LYS A 113 -10.51 12.49 -12.43
N ARG A 114 -10.21 11.21 -12.20
CA ARG A 114 -8.94 10.61 -12.66
C ARG A 114 -9.00 10.37 -14.16
N ARG A 115 -7.97 10.79 -14.89
CA ARG A 115 -7.83 10.48 -16.33
C ARG A 115 -7.57 8.98 -16.53
N PRO A 116 -8.13 8.34 -17.55
CA PRO A 116 -7.80 6.95 -17.90
C PRO A 116 -6.30 6.82 -18.19
N ARG A 117 -5.68 5.73 -17.79
CA ARG A 117 -4.29 5.43 -18.13
C ARG A 117 -4.25 4.62 -19.43
N GLY A 118 -3.47 5.08 -20.41
CA GLY A 118 -3.43 4.53 -21.77
C GLY A 118 -2.42 3.43 -22.04
N ARG A 119 -1.63 2.95 -21.04
CA ARG A 119 -0.61 1.91 -21.27
C ARG A 119 -0.98 0.58 -20.65
N HIS A 120 -0.87 -0.48 -21.42
CA HIS A 120 -0.89 -1.87 -20.98
C HIS A 120 0.46 -2.18 -20.28
N HIS A 121 0.39 -2.74 -19.05
CA HIS A 121 1.55 -3.21 -18.32
C HIS A 121 1.34 -4.69 -17.99
N LEU A 122 2.30 -5.54 -18.37
CA LEU A 122 2.35 -6.92 -17.90
C LEU A 122 2.55 -6.93 -16.38
N ARG A 123 1.78 -7.77 -15.70
CA ARG A 123 1.89 -7.97 -14.26
C ARG A 123 2.52 -9.31 -13.97
N ARG A 124 3.57 -9.34 -13.14
CA ARG A 124 4.02 -10.58 -12.56
C ARG A 124 2.88 -11.18 -11.71
N PRO A 125 2.55 -12.47 -11.86
CA PRO A 125 1.59 -13.11 -10.96
C PRO A 125 2.09 -13.05 -9.51
N PRO A 126 1.20 -13.03 -8.51
CA PRO A 126 1.59 -13.17 -7.11
C PRO A 126 2.14 -14.59 -6.87
N ARG A 127 2.91 -14.75 -5.81
CA ARG A 127 3.20 -16.07 -5.28
C ARG A 127 1.90 -16.73 -4.84
N PRO A 128 1.78 -18.06 -4.98
CA PRO A 128 0.52 -18.74 -4.64
C PRO A 128 0.22 -18.79 -3.15
N CYS A 129 1.23 -19.03 -2.29
CA CYS A 129 1.03 -19.33 -0.89
C CYS A 129 1.35 -18.14 0.03
N PHE A 130 0.61 -18.03 1.13
CA PHE A 130 0.92 -17.07 2.20
C PHE A 130 2.25 -17.42 2.89
N GLY A 131 3.18 -16.47 2.93
CA GLY A 131 4.52 -16.64 3.51
C GLY A 131 5.58 -17.15 2.52
N GLU A 132 5.24 -17.37 1.26
CA GLU A 132 6.23 -17.77 0.25
C GLU A 132 7.19 -16.63 -0.08
N MET A 133 6.71 -15.39 -0.16
CA MET A 133 7.56 -14.24 -0.36
C MET A 133 7.01 -13.01 0.35
N LEU A 134 7.87 -12.36 1.13
CA LEU A 134 7.58 -11.09 1.76
C LEU A 134 8.29 -9.95 1.01
N HIS A 135 7.64 -8.81 0.91
CA HIS A 135 8.25 -7.55 0.48
C HIS A 135 8.55 -6.69 1.70
N LEU A 136 9.79 -6.28 1.87
CA LEU A 136 10.18 -5.27 2.84
C LEU A 136 10.67 -4.02 2.10
N ASP A 137 10.11 -2.87 2.46
CA ASP A 137 10.45 -1.59 1.84
C ASP A 137 10.36 -0.46 2.85
N GLY A 138 11.32 0.48 2.76
CA GLY A 138 11.34 1.74 3.50
C GLY A 138 10.75 2.87 2.66
N SER A 139 9.76 3.58 3.18
CA SER A 139 9.12 4.68 2.46
C SER A 139 9.33 6.01 3.16
N HIS A 140 10.14 6.90 2.55
CA HIS A 140 10.39 8.26 3.05
C HIS A 140 9.30 9.23 2.62
N HIS A 141 8.50 9.70 3.59
CA HIS A 141 7.38 10.61 3.34
C HIS A 141 7.12 11.50 4.56
N PRO A 142 6.48 12.69 4.42
CA PRO A 142 5.97 13.43 5.57
C PRO A 142 4.75 12.70 6.17
N TRP A 143 5.00 11.58 6.85
CA TRP A 143 3.96 10.72 7.40
C TRP A 143 3.11 11.38 8.47
N LEU A 144 3.71 12.29 9.23
CA LEU A 144 3.03 13.11 10.23
C LEU A 144 2.57 14.42 9.61
N ALA A 145 1.38 14.44 9.01
CA ALA A 145 0.84 15.61 8.31
C ALA A 145 0.76 16.88 9.18
N LEU A 146 0.70 16.73 10.50
CA LEU A 146 0.73 17.84 11.45
C LEU A 146 2.16 18.37 11.74
N ARG A 147 3.18 17.76 11.12
CA ARG A 147 4.58 18.16 11.13
C ARG A 147 5.20 18.00 9.72
N PRO A 148 4.70 18.70 8.71
CA PRO A 148 5.04 18.44 7.31
C PRO A 148 6.49 18.72 6.95
N ALA A 149 7.19 19.56 7.72
CA ALA A 149 8.61 19.85 7.52
C ALA A 149 9.53 18.66 7.83
N GLN A 150 9.07 17.69 8.61
CA GLN A 150 9.83 16.50 8.97
C GLN A 150 9.39 15.30 8.13
N ARG A 151 10.35 14.68 7.46
CA ARG A 151 10.12 13.39 6.78
C ARG A 151 10.51 12.26 7.72
N GLN A 152 9.71 11.22 7.72
CA GLN A 152 9.96 9.97 8.46
C GLN A 152 10.06 8.82 7.45
N CYS A 153 10.64 7.72 7.87
CA CYS A 153 10.63 6.47 7.12
C CYS A 153 9.60 5.51 7.71
N LEU A 154 8.70 5.01 6.88
CA LEU A 154 7.84 3.88 7.23
C LEU A 154 8.49 2.60 6.72
N ILE A 155 8.88 1.72 7.62
CA ILE A 155 9.31 0.35 7.31
C ILE A 155 8.05 -0.51 7.28
N ALA A 156 7.77 -1.16 6.14
CA ALA A 156 6.59 -1.98 5.95
C ALA A 156 6.97 -3.37 5.43
N VAL A 157 6.33 -4.40 5.95
CA VAL A 157 6.46 -5.79 5.48
C VAL A 157 5.11 -6.26 4.98
N VAL A 158 5.07 -6.71 3.72
CA VAL A 158 3.84 -7.10 3.03
C VAL A 158 4.03 -8.47 2.40
N ASP A 159 3.05 -9.34 2.55
CA ASP A 159 3.03 -10.62 1.87
C ASP A 159 2.62 -10.48 0.39
N ASP A 160 3.34 -11.17 -0.50
CA ASP A 160 3.14 -11.09 -1.96
C ASP A 160 1.83 -11.73 -2.41
N ALA A 161 1.46 -12.87 -1.82
CA ALA A 161 0.28 -13.63 -2.17
C ALA A 161 -1.01 -12.91 -1.75
N THR A 162 -1.08 -12.55 -0.48
CA THR A 162 -2.30 -12.03 0.14
C THR A 162 -2.37 -10.52 0.18
N ARG A 163 -1.26 -9.80 -0.03
CA ARG A 163 -1.11 -8.35 0.19
C ARG A 163 -1.36 -7.91 1.63
N ARG A 164 -1.35 -8.84 2.57
CA ARG A 164 -1.45 -8.51 3.99
C ARG A 164 -0.26 -7.66 4.40
N LEU A 165 -0.54 -6.58 5.10
CA LEU A 165 0.47 -5.77 5.77
C LEU A 165 0.75 -6.46 7.11
N LEU A 166 1.90 -7.12 7.22
CA LEU A 166 2.28 -7.90 8.39
C LEU A 166 2.94 -7.04 9.46
N TYR A 167 3.59 -5.96 9.01
CA TYR A 167 4.28 -5.02 9.87
C TYR A 167 4.32 -3.63 9.23
N ALA A 168 4.17 -2.59 10.03
CA ALA A 168 4.41 -1.22 9.64
C ALA A 168 4.84 -0.41 10.86
N GLN A 169 5.95 0.31 10.75
CA GLN A 169 6.46 1.15 11.83
C GLN A 169 7.15 2.39 11.26
N LEU A 170 6.88 3.54 11.87
CA LEU A 170 7.57 4.80 11.58
C LEU A 170 8.86 4.91 12.39
N SER A 171 9.89 5.41 11.73
CA SER A 171 11.17 5.80 12.33
C SER A 171 11.63 7.14 11.75
N GLU A 172 12.61 7.78 12.37
CA GLU A 172 13.20 9.00 11.82
C GLU A 172 13.96 8.73 10.53
N ARG A 173 14.65 7.58 10.47
CA ARG A 173 15.45 7.13 9.32
C ARG A 173 15.29 5.63 9.11
N GLU A 174 15.62 5.19 7.93
CA GLU A 174 15.76 3.77 7.63
C GLU A 174 17.10 3.28 8.17
N THR A 175 17.06 2.35 9.13
CA THR A 175 18.26 1.81 9.77
C THR A 175 18.26 0.28 9.72
N THR A 176 19.44 -0.31 9.78
CA THR A 176 19.60 -1.76 9.86
C THR A 176 18.86 -2.34 11.08
N GLU A 177 18.94 -1.65 12.23
CA GLU A 177 18.24 -2.05 13.46
C GLU A 177 16.72 -2.04 13.27
N GLY A 178 16.17 -1.01 12.62
CA GLY A 178 14.73 -0.93 12.33
C GLY A 178 14.26 -2.06 11.41
N VAL A 179 15.08 -2.43 10.43
CA VAL A 179 14.81 -3.57 9.53
C VAL A 179 14.88 -4.90 10.28
N LEU A 180 15.94 -5.11 11.10
CA LEU A 180 16.05 -6.32 11.92
C LEU A 180 14.90 -6.44 12.93
N ALA A 181 14.43 -5.33 13.51
CA ALA A 181 13.27 -5.31 14.39
C ALA A 181 11.97 -5.69 13.65
N ALA A 182 11.80 -5.20 12.40
CA ALA A 182 10.67 -5.58 11.56
C ALA A 182 10.67 -7.09 11.24
N LEU A 183 11.83 -7.64 10.87
CA LEU A 183 11.97 -9.07 10.61
C LEU A 183 11.73 -9.88 11.89
N TYR A 184 12.26 -9.45 13.03
CA TYR A 184 12.04 -10.11 14.31
C TYR A 184 10.54 -10.18 14.66
N ALA A 185 9.82 -9.07 14.55
CA ALA A 185 8.40 -9.02 14.85
C ALA A 185 7.58 -9.94 13.92
N VAL A 186 7.89 -9.95 12.62
CA VAL A 186 7.20 -10.77 11.63
C VAL A 186 7.52 -12.25 11.84
N PHE A 187 8.80 -12.60 12.02
CA PHE A 187 9.24 -14.00 12.16
C PHE A 187 8.77 -14.63 13.47
N THR A 188 8.72 -13.86 14.54
CA THR A 188 8.15 -14.31 15.82
C THR A 188 6.66 -14.60 15.71
N ARG A 189 5.92 -13.74 14.97
CA ARG A 189 4.46 -13.85 14.87
C ARG A 189 3.98 -14.89 13.85
N HIS A 190 4.69 -15.03 12.74
CA HIS A 190 4.23 -15.80 11.58
C HIS A 190 5.14 -17.00 11.25
N GLY A 191 6.39 -16.99 11.69
CA GLY A 191 7.44 -17.92 11.25
C GLY A 191 8.33 -17.34 10.16
N LEU A 192 9.24 -18.15 9.65
CA LEU A 192 10.19 -17.79 8.61
C LEU A 192 9.53 -17.93 7.24
N PRO A 193 9.57 -16.91 6.36
CA PRO A 193 9.14 -17.01 4.98
C PRO A 193 10.17 -17.79 4.15
N GLN A 194 9.79 -18.25 2.96
CA GLN A 194 10.76 -18.84 2.04
C GLN A 194 11.70 -17.77 1.45
N ALA A 195 11.18 -16.59 1.10
CA ALA A 195 11.97 -15.53 0.51
C ALA A 195 11.59 -14.15 1.06
N LEU A 196 12.59 -13.26 1.12
CA LEU A 196 12.44 -11.83 1.37
C LEU A 196 12.87 -11.03 0.13
N TYR A 197 11.96 -10.23 -0.40
CA TYR A 197 12.19 -9.35 -1.54
C TYR A 197 12.41 -7.91 -1.08
N THR A 198 13.56 -7.32 -1.41
CA THR A 198 13.93 -5.95 -1.02
C THR A 198 14.47 -5.15 -2.19
N ASP A 199 14.63 -3.84 -1.99
CA ASP A 199 15.49 -3.04 -2.87
C ASP A 199 16.98 -3.24 -2.52
N ARG A 200 17.84 -2.41 -3.15
CA ARG A 200 19.29 -2.39 -2.91
C ARG A 200 19.69 -1.28 -1.95
N ALA A 201 18.87 -1.01 -0.94
CA ALA A 201 19.27 -0.10 0.13
C ALA A 201 20.55 -0.58 0.82
N SER A 202 21.28 0.32 1.44
CA SER A 202 22.59 0.02 2.04
C SER A 202 22.56 -1.06 3.14
N TRP A 203 21.43 -1.25 3.78
CA TRP A 203 21.21 -2.35 4.72
C TRP A 203 20.92 -3.69 4.05
N ALA A 204 20.39 -3.67 2.81
CA ALA A 204 20.04 -4.87 2.04
C ALA A 204 21.22 -5.39 1.22
N ALA A 205 22.06 -4.51 0.68
CA ALA A 205 23.20 -4.92 -0.14
C ALA A 205 24.36 -3.94 -0.01
N CYS A 206 25.58 -4.48 0.06
CA CYS A 206 26.80 -3.69 -0.05
C CYS A 206 27.13 -3.48 -1.53
N THR A 207 26.86 -2.27 -2.05
CA THR A 207 27.06 -1.90 -3.47
C THR A 207 28.24 -0.93 -3.68
N ARG A 208 29.13 -0.79 -2.68
CA ARG A 208 30.30 0.10 -2.79
C ARG A 208 31.32 -0.45 -3.79
N GLY A 209 31.12 -0.11 -5.06
CA GLY A 209 32.00 -0.39 -6.19
C GLY A 209 31.56 0.45 -7.37
N SER A 210 32.44 0.70 -8.33
CA SER A 210 32.16 1.50 -9.54
C SER A 210 31.12 0.85 -10.46
N ASP A 211 30.81 -0.41 -10.26
CA ASP A 211 29.90 -1.24 -11.06
C ASP A 211 28.47 -1.33 -10.50
N GLY A 212 28.23 -0.84 -9.25
CA GLY A 212 26.92 -0.89 -8.63
C GLY A 212 26.37 -2.30 -8.33
N HIS A 213 27.18 -3.35 -8.49
CA HIS A 213 26.77 -4.72 -8.20
C HIS A 213 26.94 -5.07 -6.70
N PRO A 214 26.04 -5.90 -6.12
CA PRO A 214 26.20 -6.41 -4.75
C PRO A 214 27.51 -7.22 -4.63
N ARG A 215 28.19 -7.08 -3.52
CA ARG A 215 29.42 -7.83 -3.21
C ARG A 215 29.13 -8.97 -2.24
N PRO A 216 29.12 -10.21 -2.70
CA PRO A 216 28.85 -11.39 -1.85
C PRO A 216 29.87 -11.56 -0.73
N GLU A 217 31.13 -11.12 -0.95
CA GLU A 217 32.21 -11.25 0.03
C GLU A 217 32.01 -10.37 1.28
N ARG A 218 31.08 -9.42 1.23
CA ARG A 218 30.78 -8.53 2.36
C ARG A 218 29.27 -8.47 2.61
N PRO A 219 28.69 -9.52 3.20
CA PRO A 219 27.28 -9.55 3.49
C PRO A 219 26.90 -8.44 4.48
N THR A 220 25.76 -7.83 4.28
CA THR A 220 25.17 -6.90 5.25
C THR A 220 24.69 -7.67 6.49
N GLN A 221 24.40 -6.97 7.58
CA GLN A 221 23.84 -7.61 8.79
C GLN A 221 22.53 -8.35 8.49
N VAL A 222 21.69 -7.79 7.61
CA VAL A 222 20.44 -8.41 7.20
C VAL A 222 20.70 -9.66 6.34
N GLN A 223 21.61 -9.59 5.36
CA GLN A 223 21.98 -10.75 4.54
C GLN A 223 22.51 -11.89 5.41
N ARG A 224 23.44 -11.60 6.34
CA ARG A 224 23.97 -12.57 7.29
C ARG A 224 22.86 -13.26 8.10
N ALA A 225 21.90 -12.46 8.60
CA ALA A 225 20.82 -12.99 9.42
C ALA A 225 19.86 -13.88 8.60
N LEU A 226 19.50 -13.45 7.38
CA LEU A 226 18.63 -14.24 6.48
C LEU A 226 19.28 -15.55 6.05
N GLU A 227 20.59 -15.52 5.72
CA GLU A 227 21.35 -16.71 5.36
C GLU A 227 21.36 -17.74 6.50
N ARG A 228 21.61 -17.30 7.75
CA ARG A 228 21.57 -18.19 8.93
C ARG A 228 20.19 -18.77 9.19
N LEU A 229 19.11 -18.07 8.80
CA LEU A 229 17.75 -18.52 8.95
C LEU A 229 17.25 -19.34 7.74
N GLY A 230 18.06 -19.49 6.70
CA GLY A 230 17.67 -20.19 5.48
C GLY A 230 16.61 -19.47 4.65
N VAL A 231 16.47 -18.14 4.81
CA VAL A 231 15.52 -17.32 4.06
C VAL A 231 16.20 -16.76 2.82
N GLU A 232 15.66 -17.04 1.63
CA GLU A 232 16.20 -16.51 0.37
C GLU A 232 16.07 -14.99 0.33
N HIS A 233 17.19 -14.27 0.07
CA HIS A 233 17.17 -12.83 -0.07
C HIS A 233 17.20 -12.42 -1.56
N ILE A 234 16.09 -11.92 -2.07
CA ILE A 234 15.92 -11.50 -3.46
C ILE A 234 16.04 -9.98 -3.57
N LEU A 235 17.10 -9.53 -4.24
CA LEU A 235 17.34 -8.10 -4.49
C LEU A 235 16.68 -7.65 -5.80
N ALA A 236 15.90 -6.56 -5.76
CA ALA A 236 15.28 -5.98 -6.96
C ALA A 236 16.32 -5.36 -7.88
N TYR A 237 16.35 -5.81 -9.16
CA TYR A 237 17.26 -5.29 -10.20
C TYR A 237 16.64 -4.20 -11.07
N SER A 238 15.33 -3.98 -11.01
CA SER A 238 14.67 -2.99 -11.86
C SER A 238 13.52 -2.31 -11.16
N PRO A 239 13.19 -1.05 -11.53
CA PRO A 239 12.01 -0.35 -11.03
C PRO A 239 10.69 -1.09 -11.32
N GLN A 240 10.61 -1.81 -12.45
CA GLN A 240 9.43 -2.60 -12.83
C GLN A 240 9.17 -3.75 -11.84
N ALA A 241 10.24 -4.34 -11.31
CA ALA A 241 10.16 -5.40 -10.31
C ALA A 241 9.57 -4.91 -8.98
N ARG A 242 9.69 -3.59 -8.66
CA ARG A 242 9.18 -2.95 -7.44
C ARG A 242 7.71 -2.51 -7.50
N GLY A 243 7.03 -2.66 -8.62
CA GLY A 243 5.68 -2.11 -8.86
C GLY A 243 4.60 -2.55 -7.85
N ARG A 244 4.85 -3.58 -7.01
CA ARG A 244 3.97 -3.97 -5.89
C ARG A 244 4.24 -3.15 -4.65
N GLY A 245 5.48 -3.06 -4.20
CA GLY A 245 5.89 -2.24 -3.07
C GLY A 245 5.47 -0.78 -3.26
N GLU A 246 5.76 -0.20 -4.43
CA GLU A 246 5.33 1.16 -4.77
C GLU A 246 3.81 1.36 -4.67
N ARG A 247 3.01 0.36 -5.06
CA ARG A 247 1.55 0.44 -4.99
C ARG A 247 1.06 0.38 -3.56
N VAL A 248 1.65 -0.48 -2.73
CA VAL A 248 1.36 -0.55 -1.30
C VAL A 248 1.75 0.76 -0.63
N ASN A 249 2.96 1.26 -0.86
CA ASN A 249 3.42 2.54 -0.31
C ASN A 249 2.51 3.70 -0.70
N ARG A 250 2.07 3.78 -1.95
CA ARG A 250 1.10 4.79 -2.39
C ARG A 250 -0.24 4.66 -1.66
N THR A 251 -0.68 3.44 -1.37
CA THR A 251 -1.91 3.20 -0.62
C THR A 251 -1.75 3.62 0.83
N LEU A 252 -0.62 3.28 1.46
CA LEU A 252 -0.29 3.67 2.83
C LEU A 252 -0.17 5.20 2.95
N GLN A 253 0.53 5.86 2.03
CA GLN A 253 0.63 7.33 1.97
C GLN A 253 -0.75 8.00 1.85
N GLY A 254 -1.65 7.43 1.04
CA GLY A 254 -3.01 7.95 0.88
C GLY A 254 -3.96 7.69 2.04
N ARG A 255 -3.64 6.73 2.93
CA ARG A 255 -4.50 6.33 4.06
C ARG A 255 -3.92 6.71 5.41
N LEU A 256 -2.75 6.18 5.74
CA LEU A 256 -2.15 6.34 7.08
C LEU A 256 -1.91 7.81 7.43
N VAL A 257 -1.37 8.60 6.51
CA VAL A 257 -1.13 10.05 6.72
C VAL A 257 -2.43 10.76 7.13
N ASN A 258 -3.52 10.45 6.46
CA ASN A 258 -4.82 11.06 6.73
C ASN A 258 -5.43 10.58 8.05
N GLU A 259 -5.27 9.29 8.39
CA GLU A 259 -5.76 8.74 9.66
C GLU A 259 -4.99 9.30 10.86
N LEU A 260 -3.65 9.38 10.76
CA LEU A 260 -2.82 10.01 11.79
C LEU A 260 -3.18 11.49 11.99
N ARG A 261 -3.48 12.21 10.91
CA ARG A 261 -3.95 13.60 10.97
C ARG A 261 -5.29 13.71 11.69
N LEU A 262 -6.25 12.86 11.34
CA LEU A 262 -7.57 12.81 12.01
C LEU A 262 -7.46 12.50 13.49
N ALA A 263 -6.57 11.59 13.87
CA ALA A 263 -6.32 11.22 15.25
C ALA A 263 -5.48 12.26 16.02
N GLY A 264 -5.08 13.38 15.38
CA GLY A 264 -4.28 14.43 16.01
C GLY A 264 -2.85 13.99 16.38
N ILE A 265 -2.31 12.97 15.73
CA ILE A 265 -1.03 12.35 16.08
C ILE A 265 0.13 13.16 15.51
N ARG A 266 1.11 13.50 16.36
CA ARG A 266 2.25 14.36 16.04
C ARG A 266 3.61 13.73 16.37
N THR A 267 3.66 12.56 16.98
CA THR A 267 4.90 11.88 17.37
C THR A 267 4.98 10.47 16.80
N ILE A 268 6.20 10.01 16.52
CA ILE A 268 6.46 8.67 15.99
C ILE A 268 5.92 7.60 16.95
N ALA A 269 6.19 7.73 18.25
CA ALA A 269 5.76 6.74 19.24
C ALA A 269 4.22 6.57 19.27
N ARG A 270 3.46 7.69 19.23
CA ARG A 270 1.99 7.63 19.15
C ARG A 270 1.49 7.09 17.82
N ALA A 271 2.21 7.40 16.73
CA ALA A 271 1.88 6.86 15.41
C ALA A 271 2.07 5.34 15.35
N ASN A 272 3.17 4.83 15.90
CA ASN A 272 3.44 3.39 15.92
C ASN A 272 2.39 2.64 16.74
N ARG A 273 2.01 3.17 17.92
CA ARG A 273 0.90 2.61 18.70
C ARG A 273 -0.42 2.60 17.92
N TYR A 274 -0.73 3.70 17.23
CA TYR A 274 -1.94 3.79 16.39
C TYR A 274 -1.92 2.77 15.24
N ILE A 275 -0.76 2.60 14.59
CA ILE A 275 -0.59 1.63 13.51
C ILE A 275 -0.90 0.23 14.02
N GLU A 276 -0.32 -0.16 15.14
CA GLU A 276 -0.48 -1.48 15.72
C GLU A 276 -1.91 -1.75 16.20
N GLU A 277 -2.47 -0.82 16.99
CA GLU A 277 -3.76 -1.04 17.67
C GLU A 277 -4.98 -0.78 16.79
N ARG A 278 -4.87 0.10 15.76
CA ARG A 278 -6.04 0.64 15.06
C ARG A 278 -5.97 0.60 13.54
N PHE A 279 -4.77 0.53 12.96
CA PHE A 279 -4.63 0.65 11.51
C PHE A 279 -4.46 -0.70 10.80
N LEU A 280 -3.64 -1.60 11.33
CA LEU A 280 -3.26 -2.86 10.65
C LEU A 280 -4.47 -3.74 10.35
N ASP A 281 -5.29 -4.03 11.35
CA ASP A 281 -6.42 -4.94 11.18
C ASP A 281 -7.49 -4.40 10.22
N PRO A 282 -7.99 -3.15 10.34
CA PRO A 282 -8.92 -2.60 9.36
C PRO A 282 -8.33 -2.49 7.96
N TYR A 283 -7.03 -2.18 7.83
CA TYR A 283 -6.34 -2.13 6.54
C TYR A 283 -6.34 -3.52 5.88
N ASN A 284 -5.99 -4.56 6.62
CA ASN A 284 -5.95 -5.93 6.13
C ASN A 284 -7.34 -6.45 5.81
N ALA A 285 -8.35 -6.18 6.66
CA ALA A 285 -9.73 -6.59 6.41
C ALA A 285 -10.29 -6.01 5.10
N GLU A 286 -9.86 -4.80 4.72
CA GLU A 286 -10.34 -4.15 3.48
C GLU A 286 -9.52 -4.54 2.23
N LEU A 287 -8.21 -4.73 2.36
CA LEU A 287 -7.29 -4.77 1.22
C LEU A 287 -6.57 -6.09 1.01
N ALA A 288 -6.50 -6.94 2.02
CA ALA A 288 -5.97 -8.27 1.85
C ALA A 288 -6.88 -9.12 0.94
N GLN A 289 -6.31 -10.14 0.37
CA GLN A 289 -7.00 -11.11 -0.48
C GLN A 289 -6.61 -12.52 -0.07
N GLU A 290 -7.45 -13.48 -0.39
CA GLU A 290 -7.12 -14.89 -0.21
C GLU A 290 -5.95 -15.28 -1.12
N PRO A 291 -5.03 -16.13 -0.64
CA PRO A 291 -3.96 -16.67 -1.47
C PRO A 291 -4.54 -17.60 -2.54
N ALA A 292 -3.80 -17.79 -3.63
CA ALA A 292 -4.23 -18.70 -4.71
C ALA A 292 -4.18 -20.16 -4.27
N ASP A 293 -3.25 -20.50 -3.38
CA ASP A 293 -3.13 -21.80 -2.71
C ASP A 293 -3.27 -21.57 -1.20
N PRO A 294 -4.19 -22.25 -0.51
CA PRO A 294 -4.40 -22.11 0.92
C PRO A 294 -3.25 -22.66 1.78
N ALA A 295 -2.28 -23.36 1.20
CA ALA A 295 -1.11 -23.86 1.91
C ALA A 295 -0.32 -22.72 2.56
N LEU A 296 0.14 -22.94 3.78
CA LEU A 296 0.99 -22.03 4.52
C LEU A 296 2.45 -22.30 4.20
N ALA A 297 3.16 -21.30 3.69
CA ALA A 297 4.57 -21.43 3.35
C ALA A 297 5.53 -20.95 4.46
N PHE A 298 5.02 -20.35 5.51
CA PHE A 298 5.82 -20.06 6.70
C PHE A 298 6.25 -21.32 7.42
N VAL A 299 7.50 -21.38 7.85
CA VAL A 299 8.03 -22.47 8.66
C VAL A 299 8.43 -21.95 10.04
N THR A 300 8.38 -22.83 11.04
CA THR A 300 8.85 -22.47 12.39
C THR A 300 10.37 -22.27 12.39
N ALA A 301 10.86 -21.41 13.27
CA ALA A 301 12.29 -21.12 13.38
C ALA A 301 13.13 -22.31 13.95
N GLY A 302 12.51 -23.46 14.21
CA GLY A 302 13.19 -24.72 14.53
C GLY A 302 14.14 -24.67 15.73
N GLY A 303 13.85 -23.86 16.75
CA GLY A 303 14.72 -23.67 17.91
C GLY A 303 15.84 -22.64 17.73
N ALA A 304 15.92 -22.00 16.54
CA ALA A 304 16.83 -20.86 16.34
C ALA A 304 16.41 -19.67 17.21
N SER A 305 17.34 -19.16 18.00
CA SER A 305 17.12 -17.97 18.82
C SER A 305 17.14 -16.74 17.92
N LEU A 306 15.95 -16.22 17.55
CA LEU A 306 15.80 -15.09 16.64
C LEU A 306 16.53 -13.83 17.16
N ASP A 307 16.50 -13.58 18.46
CA ASP A 307 17.18 -12.46 19.11
C ASP A 307 18.71 -12.52 18.98
N GLN A 308 19.27 -13.73 18.92
CA GLN A 308 20.70 -13.93 18.70
C GLN A 308 21.12 -13.84 17.24
N ILE A 309 20.20 -14.04 16.30
CA ILE A 309 20.47 -13.99 14.87
C ILE A 309 20.14 -12.62 14.28
N LEU A 310 18.99 -12.07 14.65
CA LEU A 310 18.50 -10.75 14.20
C LEU A 310 19.07 -9.62 15.07
N CYS A 311 20.36 -9.57 15.19
CA CYS A 311 21.13 -8.59 15.95
C CYS A 311 22.26 -8.02 15.08
N HIS A 312 22.92 -6.97 15.55
CA HIS A 312 24.11 -6.45 14.91
C HIS A 312 25.35 -7.20 15.42
N GLU A 313 26.12 -7.79 14.53
CA GLU A 313 27.33 -8.57 14.87
C GLU A 313 28.57 -7.93 14.28
N GLU A 314 29.63 -7.86 15.10
CA GLU A 314 30.97 -7.48 14.65
C GLU A 314 32.05 -8.35 15.28
N ALA A 315 33.00 -8.80 14.46
CA ALA A 315 34.20 -9.44 14.94
C ALA A 315 35.12 -8.38 15.59
N ARG A 316 35.60 -8.65 16.80
CA ARG A 316 36.50 -7.78 17.56
C ARG A 316 37.62 -8.59 18.19
N GLN A 317 38.81 -8.01 18.26
CA GLN A 317 39.89 -8.57 19.02
C GLN A 317 39.82 -8.08 20.47
N VAL A 318 39.96 -9.00 21.41
CA VAL A 318 39.95 -8.72 22.83
C VAL A 318 41.27 -8.00 23.21
N ALA A 319 41.15 -6.86 23.88
CA ALA A 319 42.30 -6.08 24.36
C ALA A 319 43.04 -6.79 25.49
N LYS A 320 44.24 -6.27 25.84
CA LYS A 320 45.09 -6.85 26.89
C LYS A 320 44.44 -6.89 28.27
N ASP A 321 43.52 -5.97 28.52
CA ASP A 321 42.72 -5.86 29.76
C ASP A 321 41.45 -6.72 29.75
N ASN A 322 41.32 -7.64 28.80
CA ASN A 322 40.15 -8.47 28.59
C ASN A 322 38.86 -7.67 28.27
N THR A 323 38.98 -6.52 27.62
CA THR A 323 37.85 -5.75 27.17
C THR A 323 37.65 -5.83 25.64
N VAL A 324 36.42 -5.59 25.18
CA VAL A 324 36.06 -5.35 23.78
C VAL A 324 35.19 -4.10 23.68
N VAL A 325 35.28 -3.37 22.56
CA VAL A 325 34.51 -2.17 22.35
C VAL A 325 33.62 -2.34 21.12
N LEU A 326 32.34 -2.03 21.26
CA LEU A 326 31.37 -1.98 20.16
C LEU A 326 30.49 -0.74 20.30
N GLY A 327 30.44 0.10 19.26
CA GLY A 327 29.57 1.30 19.25
C GLY A 327 29.83 2.27 20.41
N GLY A 328 31.07 2.37 20.89
CA GLY A 328 31.45 3.21 22.05
C GLY A 328 31.21 2.54 23.42
N VAL A 329 30.57 1.41 23.47
CA VAL A 329 30.35 0.64 24.71
C VAL A 329 31.53 -0.29 24.94
N ARG A 330 32.17 -0.20 26.12
CA ARG A 330 33.23 -1.11 26.54
C ARG A 330 32.65 -2.24 27.39
N LEU A 331 32.91 -3.47 26.96
CA LEU A 331 32.41 -4.69 27.60
C LEU A 331 33.62 -5.41 28.23
N GLN A 332 33.54 -5.69 29.52
CA GLN A 332 34.50 -6.50 30.24
C GLN A 332 34.13 -7.98 30.08
N ILE A 333 35.08 -8.78 29.59
CA ILE A 333 34.91 -10.23 29.54
C ILE A 333 35.27 -10.80 30.90
N THR A 334 34.35 -11.51 31.51
CA THR A 334 34.60 -12.21 32.79
C THR A 334 35.56 -13.36 32.59
N LYS A 335 36.30 -13.70 33.65
CA LYS A 335 37.26 -14.83 33.66
C LYS A 335 36.54 -16.10 33.22
N GLN A 336 37.11 -16.78 32.23
CA GLN A 336 36.59 -18.04 31.72
C GLN A 336 37.30 -19.22 32.38
N ALA A 337 36.57 -20.29 32.66
CA ALA A 337 37.16 -21.52 33.18
C ALA A 337 38.24 -22.06 32.22
N GLY A 338 39.36 -22.52 32.77
CA GLY A 338 40.48 -23.07 32.00
C GLY A 338 41.31 -22.06 31.20
N ARG A 339 41.08 -20.72 31.38
CA ARG A 339 41.87 -19.69 30.70
C ARG A 339 42.42 -18.63 31.67
N ALA A 340 43.69 -18.31 31.54
CA ALA A 340 44.31 -17.21 32.29
C ALA A 340 43.82 -15.82 31.76
N THR A 341 43.67 -15.68 30.45
CA THR A 341 43.25 -14.44 29.80
C THR A 341 42.50 -14.71 28.50
N CYS A 342 41.64 -13.80 28.12
CA CYS A 342 40.99 -13.76 26.80
C CYS A 342 41.67 -12.78 25.83
N ALA A 343 42.72 -12.06 26.27
CA ALA A 343 43.44 -11.08 25.46
C ALA A 343 43.90 -11.68 24.12
N GLY A 344 43.79 -10.93 23.04
CA GLY A 344 44.18 -11.33 21.70
C GLY A 344 43.22 -12.26 20.97
N LEU A 345 42.19 -12.81 21.65
CA LEU A 345 41.19 -13.63 21.00
C LEU A 345 40.32 -12.79 20.07
N VAL A 346 39.92 -13.37 18.93
CA VAL A 346 38.85 -12.81 18.09
C VAL A 346 37.52 -13.37 18.59
N VAL A 347 36.60 -12.47 18.89
CA VAL A 347 35.25 -12.76 19.38
C VAL A 347 34.21 -12.03 18.53
N VAL A 348 33.01 -12.55 18.48
CA VAL A 348 31.86 -11.86 17.89
C VAL A 348 31.14 -11.13 19.00
N VAL A 349 31.03 -9.80 18.86
CA VAL A 349 30.25 -8.97 19.76
C VAL A 349 28.91 -8.72 19.11
N ARG A 350 27.83 -8.99 19.82
CA ARG A 350 26.46 -8.77 19.38
C ARG A 350 25.84 -7.61 20.13
N ARG A 351 25.15 -6.73 19.40
CA ARG A 351 24.24 -5.75 19.97
C ARG A 351 22.83 -6.18 19.60
N HIS A 352 22.05 -6.56 20.60
CA HIS A 352 20.68 -7.02 20.46
C HIS A 352 19.71 -5.86 20.26
N LEU A 353 18.48 -6.16 19.79
CA LEU A 353 17.44 -5.16 19.51
C LEU A 353 16.94 -4.45 20.78
N ASP A 354 17.05 -5.08 21.94
CA ASP A 354 16.75 -4.51 23.26
C ASP A 354 17.84 -3.60 23.81
N GLY A 355 18.95 -3.42 23.06
CA GLY A 355 20.10 -2.63 23.45
C GLY A 355 21.13 -3.38 24.31
N THR A 356 20.86 -4.62 24.69
CA THR A 356 21.87 -5.45 25.42
C THR A 356 22.98 -5.91 24.50
N HIS A 357 24.08 -6.34 25.08
CA HIS A 357 25.25 -6.85 24.37
C HIS A 357 25.61 -8.23 24.85
N SER A 358 26.09 -9.07 23.96
CA SER A 358 26.69 -10.35 24.27
C SER A 358 28.00 -10.56 23.51
N VAL A 359 28.90 -11.34 24.09
CA VAL A 359 30.18 -11.69 23.46
C VAL A 359 30.18 -13.18 23.25
N TRP A 360 30.44 -13.60 22.05
CA TRP A 360 30.38 -15.00 21.64
C TRP A 360 31.72 -15.43 21.04
N ARG A 361 32.16 -16.62 21.43
CA ARG A 361 33.25 -17.33 20.78
C ARG A 361 32.85 -18.80 20.62
N GLY A 362 32.76 -19.28 19.41
CA GLY A 362 32.37 -20.65 19.09
C GLY A 362 32.57 -20.93 17.61
N PRO A 363 32.37 -22.17 17.17
CA PRO A 363 32.30 -22.45 15.75
C PRO A 363 31.26 -21.56 15.11
N GLN A 364 31.64 -20.94 14.00
CA GLN A 364 30.73 -20.13 13.20
C GLN A 364 29.73 -20.99 12.47
#